data_6babaa2e8a09935b388dbe812c6e8f3f
#
_entry.id   6babaa2e8a09935b388dbe812c6e8f3f
#
_cell.length_a   1.000
_cell.length_b   1.000
_cell.length_c   1.000
_cell.angle_alpha   90.00
_cell.angle_beta   90.00
_cell.angle_gamma   90.00
#
_symmetry.space_group_name_H-M   'P 1'
#
loop_
_entity.id
_entity.type
_entity.pdbx_description
1 polymer ?
#
loop_
_entity_poly.entity_id
_entity_poly.type
_entity_poly.pdbx_seq_one_letter_code
_entity_poly.pdbx_strand_id
1 'polypeptide(L)'
;MKFCPECGCKLEGSPKFCPECGTKFTQAPDETGVQAPPVESAPSVPRPTPQPAINRHELGIRLEEVVESIFKADGYTTQKRQRVQGIVKGYTNEIDIIATRGNEKIAIECKNFSSPVGISQVRDFAEKILDLGPGWRGIFVGYSDFTEDASQFAECRNIEKLGHDEVMEKWFAISVGRSGKQGEKISIDQALPVNTDFIQATQLDLINAEKIVVSDVKLMFHPYIRYKYHFKRIFRDPAKGQHTFDDRGTVVIDLLDNEIVNKPVVKDVGGFAQALTQTFTSKGKQESTRRKLILHEVLDNTPLSEITLTIGQDYRVTKLVVDYSKRDVNRTALEYIINKNSTRVTYSIESRSMFPETRSIDFVPERKDVSIDTGEVVYIPKWLIHFNAFGTVYTREVLACSGKKLEDTIAYCPNHFKLGVLEVHQKNSAVCEKCGTAFCITHGRQCEVCKIQLCENHAVICSSCKRAFCEEHISKQCGICGGMVCNDCIQTCKICGKEIGKDHQVNCDVCGSVVCSSCVTVSGLLKKKTTCKKCQ
;
A
#
# COMPACT_ATOMS: atom_id res chain seq x y z
N MET A 1 9.20 -19.09 -24.75
CA MET A 1 8.37 -19.54 -23.62
C MET A 1 7.36 -18.45 -23.36
N LYS A 2 6.07 -18.77 -23.28
CA LYS A 2 5.01 -17.79 -23.00
C LYS A 2 4.59 -17.93 -21.55
N PHE A 3 4.30 -16.80 -20.90
CA PHE A 3 3.82 -16.77 -19.53
C PHE A 3 2.49 -16.01 -19.49
N CYS A 4 1.62 -16.37 -18.55
CA CYS A 4 0.38 -15.65 -18.34
C CYS A 4 0.65 -14.23 -17.86
N PRO A 5 0.09 -13.18 -18.49
CA PRO A 5 0.34 -11.80 -18.09
C PRO A 5 -0.25 -11.45 -16.73
N GLU A 6 -1.27 -12.19 -16.27
CA GLU A 6 -1.96 -11.91 -15.01
C GLU A 6 -1.32 -12.61 -13.79
N CYS A 7 -0.96 -13.89 -13.93
CA CYS A 7 -0.44 -14.68 -12.80
C CYS A 7 1.01 -15.13 -12.96
N GLY A 8 1.63 -14.91 -14.13
CA GLY A 8 3.02 -15.27 -14.39
C GLY A 8 3.28 -16.78 -14.55
N CYS A 9 2.26 -17.64 -14.58
CA CYS A 9 2.45 -19.07 -14.78
C CYS A 9 2.97 -19.36 -16.19
N LYS A 10 3.77 -20.41 -16.32
CA LYS A 10 4.30 -20.88 -17.60
C LYS A 10 3.18 -21.52 -18.41
N LEU A 11 3.03 -21.06 -19.65
CA LEU A 11 2.02 -21.60 -20.58
C LEU A 11 2.66 -22.60 -21.54
N GLU A 12 2.10 -23.79 -21.60
CA GLU A 12 2.48 -24.80 -22.60
C GLU A 12 1.51 -24.73 -23.79
N GLY A 13 2.06 -24.47 -24.98
CA GLY A 13 1.25 -24.27 -26.19
C GLY A 13 0.64 -22.86 -26.29
N SER A 14 -0.58 -22.77 -26.84
CA SER A 14 -1.37 -21.53 -26.95
C SER A 14 -2.78 -21.77 -26.39
N PRO A 15 -2.93 -21.91 -25.07
CA PRO A 15 -4.21 -22.19 -24.46
C PRO A 15 -5.14 -20.97 -24.61
N LYS A 16 -6.45 -21.21 -24.72
CA LYS A 16 -7.47 -20.13 -24.76
C LYS A 16 -7.67 -19.45 -23.41
N PHE A 17 -7.31 -20.13 -22.34
CA PHE A 17 -7.41 -19.65 -20.95
C PHE A 17 -6.16 -20.03 -20.19
N CYS A 18 -5.77 -19.23 -19.21
CA CYS A 18 -4.69 -19.59 -18.28
C CYS A 18 -5.15 -20.73 -17.37
N PRO A 19 -4.40 -21.84 -17.26
CA PRO A 19 -4.77 -22.96 -16.39
C PRO A 19 -4.73 -22.62 -14.90
N GLU A 20 -3.95 -21.60 -14.51
CA GLU A 20 -3.78 -21.22 -13.11
C GLU A 20 -4.76 -20.14 -12.63
N CYS A 21 -5.05 -19.13 -13.45
CA CYS A 21 -5.90 -18.00 -13.04
C CYS A 21 -7.16 -17.83 -13.87
N GLY A 22 -7.40 -18.67 -14.89
CA GLY A 22 -8.60 -18.61 -15.73
C GLY A 22 -8.64 -17.44 -16.72
N THR A 23 -7.63 -16.60 -16.81
CA THR A 23 -7.58 -15.44 -17.72
C THR A 23 -7.74 -15.90 -19.17
N LYS A 24 -8.70 -15.32 -19.87
CA LYS A 24 -8.99 -15.61 -21.29
C LYS A 24 -7.99 -14.87 -22.18
N PHE A 25 -7.33 -15.60 -23.07
CA PHE A 25 -6.48 -15.01 -24.09
C PHE A 25 -7.30 -14.73 -25.35
N THR A 26 -7.45 -13.45 -25.72
CA THR A 26 -8.01 -13.06 -27.02
C THR A 26 -6.93 -13.27 -28.08
N GLN A 27 -7.20 -14.11 -29.05
CA GLN A 27 -6.34 -14.24 -30.23
C GLN A 27 -6.39 -12.92 -31.00
N ALA A 28 -5.22 -12.38 -31.34
CA ALA A 28 -5.13 -11.30 -32.30
C ALA A 28 -5.62 -11.82 -33.66
N PRO A 29 -6.42 -11.04 -34.42
CA PRO A 29 -6.84 -11.43 -35.77
C PRO A 29 -5.61 -11.50 -36.70
N ASP A 30 -5.59 -12.51 -37.57
CA ASP A 30 -4.60 -12.73 -38.61
C ASP A 30 -4.49 -11.49 -39.50
N GLU A 31 -3.24 -11.09 -39.76
CA GLU A 31 -2.90 -10.01 -40.69
C GLU A 31 -3.20 -10.45 -42.12
N THR A 32 -4.29 -9.90 -42.70
CA THR A 32 -4.42 -9.76 -44.14
C THR A 32 -4.37 -8.29 -44.48
N GLY A 33 -3.34 -7.92 -45.26
CA GLY A 33 -2.96 -6.58 -45.53
C GLY A 33 -4.00 -5.70 -46.25
N VAL A 34 -4.20 -4.51 -45.67
CA VAL A 34 -4.61 -3.31 -46.40
C VAL A 34 -3.80 -2.14 -45.82
N GLN A 35 -2.98 -1.52 -46.66
CA GLN A 35 -2.27 -0.30 -46.35
C GLN A 35 -3.26 0.85 -46.20
N ALA A 36 -3.27 1.49 -45.04
CA ALA A 36 -3.89 2.79 -44.81
C ALA A 36 -2.82 3.88 -44.62
N PRO A 37 -3.10 5.14 -45.00
CA PRO A 37 -2.11 6.20 -45.06
C PRO A 37 -1.63 6.65 -43.65
N PRO A 38 -0.47 7.33 -43.55
CA PRO A 38 0.16 7.66 -42.29
C PRO A 38 -0.66 8.69 -41.52
N VAL A 39 -1.12 8.32 -40.34
CA VAL A 39 -1.68 9.22 -39.33
C VAL A 39 -0.56 9.65 -38.40
N GLU A 40 -0.34 10.96 -38.28
CA GLU A 40 0.58 11.57 -37.33
C GLU A 40 0.33 11.07 -35.91
N SER A 41 1.38 10.60 -35.28
CA SER A 41 1.36 10.01 -33.95
C SER A 41 1.05 11.04 -32.88
N ALA A 42 -0.12 10.91 -32.24
CA ALA A 42 -0.37 11.51 -30.93
C ALA A 42 0.57 10.88 -29.88
N PRO A 43 1.06 11.64 -28.87
CA PRO A 43 1.99 11.12 -27.88
C PRO A 43 1.34 9.98 -27.09
N SER A 44 1.98 8.81 -27.16
CA SER A 44 1.59 7.62 -26.41
C SER A 44 1.65 7.88 -24.91
N VAL A 45 0.52 7.74 -24.23
CA VAL A 45 0.43 7.66 -22.77
C VAL A 45 1.25 6.44 -22.32
N PRO A 46 2.25 6.58 -21.44
CA PRO A 46 3.01 5.44 -20.95
C PRO A 46 2.08 4.49 -20.19
N ARG A 47 2.05 3.21 -20.58
CA ARG A 47 1.42 2.16 -19.78
C ARG A 47 2.06 2.17 -18.38
N PRO A 48 1.27 2.00 -17.30
CA PRO A 48 1.83 1.85 -15.96
C PRO A 48 2.77 0.63 -15.96
N THR A 49 4.02 0.88 -15.61
CA THR A 49 5.03 -0.15 -15.40
C THR A 49 4.55 -1.10 -14.29
N PRO A 50 4.75 -2.42 -14.43
CA PRO A 50 4.40 -3.38 -13.39
C PRO A 50 5.11 -2.99 -12.10
N GLN A 51 4.36 -2.91 -11.00
CA GLN A 51 4.93 -2.73 -9.66
C GLN A 51 5.93 -3.87 -9.42
N PRO A 52 7.09 -3.61 -8.79
CA PRO A 52 8.00 -4.67 -8.40
C PRO A 52 7.23 -5.63 -7.50
N ALA A 53 7.25 -6.90 -7.89
CA ALA A 53 6.56 -7.95 -7.17
C ALA A 53 7.07 -7.97 -5.73
N ILE A 54 6.27 -7.47 -4.80
CA ILE A 54 6.41 -7.81 -3.38
C ILE A 54 6.40 -9.33 -3.37
N ASN A 55 7.34 -9.94 -2.66
CA ASN A 55 7.45 -11.39 -2.61
C ASN A 55 6.15 -11.96 -2.01
N ARG A 56 5.22 -12.35 -2.87
CA ARG A 56 3.86 -12.80 -2.51
C ARG A 56 3.90 -13.99 -1.56
N HIS A 57 4.94 -14.80 -1.65
CA HIS A 57 5.15 -15.94 -0.76
C HIS A 57 5.44 -15.49 0.68
N GLU A 58 6.21 -14.42 0.87
CA GLU A 58 6.56 -13.88 2.18
C GLU A 58 5.36 -13.20 2.87
N LEU A 59 4.52 -12.51 2.11
CA LEU A 59 3.26 -11.94 2.60
C LEU A 59 2.22 -13.03 2.95
N GLY A 60 2.18 -14.12 2.18
CA GLY A 60 1.31 -15.27 2.46
C GLY A 60 1.68 -15.95 3.78
N ILE A 61 2.96 -16.17 4.03
CA ILE A 61 3.46 -16.75 5.30
C ILE A 61 3.05 -15.87 6.49
N ARG A 62 3.12 -14.55 6.38
CA ARG A 62 2.73 -13.63 7.46
C ARG A 62 1.23 -13.70 7.76
N LEU A 63 0.36 -13.81 6.76
CA LEU A 63 -1.07 -13.97 6.98
C LEU A 63 -1.38 -15.29 7.70
N GLU A 64 -0.77 -16.40 7.27
CA GLU A 64 -0.90 -17.70 7.94
C GLU A 64 -0.45 -17.64 9.41
N GLU A 65 0.64 -16.92 9.73
CA GLU A 65 1.14 -16.76 11.10
C GLU A 65 0.19 -15.95 11.99
N VAL A 66 -0.38 -14.89 11.46
CA VAL A 66 -1.39 -14.08 12.13
C VAL A 66 -2.63 -14.93 12.42
N VAL A 67 -3.15 -15.63 11.42
CA VAL A 67 -4.35 -16.49 11.56
C VAL A 67 -4.08 -17.65 12.52
N GLU A 68 -2.91 -18.28 12.43
CA GLU A 68 -2.50 -19.33 13.38
C GLU A 68 -2.52 -18.82 14.83
N SER A 69 -2.00 -17.63 15.08
CA SER A 69 -1.97 -17.00 16.40
C SER A 69 -3.38 -16.74 16.94
N ILE A 70 -4.32 -16.35 16.06
CA ILE A 70 -5.72 -16.16 16.39
C ILE A 70 -6.33 -17.46 16.91
N PHE A 71 -6.19 -18.54 16.18
CA PHE A 71 -6.78 -19.82 16.58
C PHE A 71 -6.11 -20.44 17.83
N LYS A 72 -4.80 -20.25 18.01
CA LYS A 72 -4.11 -20.65 19.24
C LYS A 72 -4.64 -19.92 20.46
N ALA A 73 -4.90 -18.63 20.36
CA ALA A 73 -5.44 -17.83 21.45
C ALA A 73 -6.90 -18.22 21.77
N ASP A 74 -7.66 -18.65 20.78
CA ASP A 74 -9.01 -19.22 20.94
C ASP A 74 -8.99 -20.67 21.48
N GLY A 75 -7.81 -21.18 21.84
CA GLY A 75 -7.64 -22.50 22.48
C GLY A 75 -7.58 -23.68 21.49
N TYR A 76 -7.32 -23.42 20.21
CA TYR A 76 -7.10 -24.49 19.23
C TYR A 76 -5.64 -24.91 19.20
N THR A 77 -5.40 -26.21 18.93
CA THR A 77 -4.11 -26.72 18.49
C THR A 77 -4.04 -26.58 16.97
N THR A 78 -2.96 -26.00 16.45
CA THR A 78 -2.81 -25.68 15.02
C THR A 78 -1.67 -26.44 14.37
N GLN A 79 -1.83 -26.75 13.10
CA GLN A 79 -0.81 -27.35 12.23
C GLN A 79 -0.83 -26.63 10.88
N LYS A 80 0.33 -26.14 10.42
CA LYS A 80 0.44 -25.42 9.13
C LYS A 80 0.80 -26.36 8.00
N ARG A 81 0.31 -26.07 6.79
CA ARG A 81 0.68 -26.66 5.50
C ARG A 81 0.64 -28.17 5.51
N GLN A 82 -0.48 -28.73 5.96
CA GLN A 82 -0.68 -30.16 6.03
C GLN A 82 -1.30 -30.71 4.75
N ARG A 83 -0.82 -31.90 4.34
CA ARG A 83 -1.47 -32.69 3.32
C ARG A 83 -2.34 -33.75 3.97
N VAL A 84 -3.64 -33.58 3.82
CA VAL A 84 -4.65 -34.46 4.40
C VAL A 84 -5.27 -35.32 3.32
N GLN A 85 -5.31 -36.61 3.57
CA GLN A 85 -5.99 -37.54 2.67
C GLN A 85 -7.49 -37.33 2.74
N GLY A 86 -8.13 -37.12 1.61
CA GLY A 86 -9.57 -36.99 1.48
C GLY A 86 -10.28 -38.35 1.45
N ILE A 87 -11.59 -38.31 1.25
CA ILE A 87 -12.44 -39.49 1.05
C ILE A 87 -12.07 -40.17 -0.27
N VAL A 88 -11.66 -39.41 -1.27
CA VAL A 88 -11.21 -39.92 -2.56
C VAL A 88 -9.87 -40.59 -2.39
N LYS A 89 -9.85 -41.91 -2.60
CA LYS A 89 -8.66 -42.72 -2.41
C LYS A 89 -7.53 -42.32 -3.36
N GLY A 90 -6.36 -41.98 -2.77
CA GLY A 90 -5.16 -41.59 -3.53
C GLY A 90 -5.08 -40.07 -3.80
N TYR A 91 -6.03 -39.26 -3.36
CA TYR A 91 -6.00 -37.83 -3.45
C TYR A 91 -5.71 -37.19 -2.07
N THR A 92 -4.85 -36.16 -2.05
CA THR A 92 -4.51 -35.43 -0.82
C THR A 92 -4.78 -33.94 -1.02
N ASN A 93 -5.43 -33.33 -0.06
CA ASN A 93 -5.70 -31.91 0.00
C ASN A 93 -4.61 -31.19 0.77
N GLU A 94 -4.02 -30.17 0.22
CA GLU A 94 -3.13 -29.25 0.93
C GLU A 94 -3.98 -28.18 1.61
N ILE A 95 -3.82 -28.06 2.93
CA ILE A 95 -4.55 -27.12 3.79
C ILE A 95 -3.52 -26.21 4.45
N ASP A 96 -3.72 -24.90 4.34
CA ASP A 96 -2.78 -23.90 4.87
C ASP A 96 -2.67 -24.00 6.39
N ILE A 97 -3.82 -24.08 7.12
CA ILE A 97 -3.84 -24.27 8.56
C ILE A 97 -4.96 -25.25 8.94
N ILE A 98 -4.62 -26.23 9.77
CA ILE A 98 -5.59 -27.09 10.46
C ILE A 98 -5.67 -26.65 11.90
N ALA A 99 -6.87 -26.31 12.39
CA ALA A 99 -7.13 -26.00 13.79
C ALA A 99 -8.03 -27.05 14.43
N THR A 100 -7.64 -27.58 15.58
CA THR A 100 -8.37 -28.63 16.30
C THR A 100 -8.62 -28.27 17.75
N ARG A 101 -9.85 -28.49 18.22
CA ARG A 101 -10.23 -28.31 19.63
C ARG A 101 -11.27 -29.36 20.01
N GLY A 102 -10.87 -30.32 20.85
CA GLY A 102 -11.71 -31.48 21.13
C GLY A 102 -12.03 -32.28 19.86
N ASN A 103 -13.31 -32.41 19.52
CA ASN A 103 -13.78 -33.09 18.31
C ASN A 103 -13.94 -32.13 17.10
N GLU A 104 -13.77 -30.84 17.31
CA GLU A 104 -13.88 -29.84 16.24
C GLU A 104 -12.62 -29.83 15.39
N LYS A 105 -12.79 -29.89 14.06
CA LYS A 105 -11.73 -29.81 13.06
C LYS A 105 -12.06 -28.71 12.07
N ILE A 106 -11.14 -27.76 11.94
CA ILE A 106 -11.30 -26.63 11.02
C ILE A 106 -10.16 -26.66 10.00
N ALA A 107 -10.50 -26.63 8.74
CA ALA A 107 -9.57 -26.37 7.66
C ALA A 107 -9.63 -24.89 7.30
N ILE A 108 -8.48 -24.25 7.21
CA ILE A 108 -8.38 -22.82 6.96
C ILE A 108 -7.51 -22.61 5.73
N GLU A 109 -8.03 -21.87 4.76
CA GLU A 109 -7.31 -21.43 3.57
C GLU A 109 -7.03 -19.93 3.69
N CYS A 110 -5.78 -19.52 3.45
CA CYS A 110 -5.34 -18.13 3.56
C CYS A 110 -4.92 -17.61 2.19
N LYS A 111 -5.54 -16.52 1.72
CA LYS A 111 -5.17 -15.89 0.44
C LYS A 111 -4.81 -14.42 0.64
N ASN A 112 -3.56 -14.12 0.32
CA ASN A 112 -3.01 -12.77 0.39
C ASN A 112 -3.02 -12.11 -1.00
N PHE A 113 -4.20 -11.71 -1.46
CA PHE A 113 -4.36 -11.00 -2.73
C PHE A 113 -4.53 -9.50 -2.50
N SER A 114 -4.05 -8.69 -3.43
CA SER A 114 -4.31 -7.25 -3.49
C SER A 114 -5.67 -6.90 -4.13
N SER A 115 -6.38 -7.89 -4.66
CA SER A 115 -7.70 -7.79 -5.25
C SER A 115 -8.70 -8.67 -4.48
N PRO A 116 -10.00 -8.37 -4.51
CA PRO A 116 -11.01 -9.17 -3.85
C PRO A 116 -10.96 -10.64 -4.24
N VAL A 117 -11.20 -11.52 -3.27
CA VAL A 117 -11.26 -12.97 -3.47
C VAL A 117 -12.47 -13.30 -4.34
N GLY A 118 -12.24 -13.96 -5.47
CA GLY A 118 -13.30 -14.34 -6.40
C GLY A 118 -13.93 -15.70 -6.09
N ILE A 119 -15.06 -15.98 -6.73
CA ILE A 119 -15.83 -17.21 -6.54
C ILE A 119 -15.04 -18.50 -6.86
N SER A 120 -14.10 -18.46 -7.81
CA SER A 120 -13.30 -19.64 -8.18
C SER A 120 -12.48 -20.16 -7.01
N GLN A 121 -11.80 -19.26 -6.28
CA GLN A 121 -10.97 -19.63 -5.14
C GLN A 121 -11.80 -20.24 -3.99
N VAL A 122 -12.97 -19.65 -3.70
CA VAL A 122 -13.88 -20.18 -2.68
C VAL A 122 -14.46 -21.52 -3.10
N ARG A 123 -14.72 -21.72 -4.40
CA ARG A 123 -15.20 -22.98 -4.95
C ARG A 123 -14.15 -24.09 -4.82
N ASP A 124 -12.92 -23.81 -5.17
CA ASP A 124 -11.81 -24.76 -5.05
C ASP A 124 -11.60 -25.21 -3.59
N PHE A 125 -11.73 -24.28 -2.65
CA PHE A 125 -11.68 -24.61 -1.23
C PHE A 125 -12.89 -25.40 -0.75
N ALA A 126 -14.09 -25.10 -1.25
CA ALA A 126 -15.30 -25.85 -0.93
C ALA A 126 -15.18 -27.34 -1.35
N GLU A 127 -14.58 -27.60 -2.51
CA GLU A 127 -14.31 -28.98 -2.97
C GLU A 127 -13.31 -29.70 -2.03
N LYS A 128 -12.26 -29.01 -1.54
CA LYS A 128 -11.37 -29.57 -0.54
C LYS A 128 -12.13 -29.97 0.75
N ILE A 129 -13.02 -29.10 1.26
CA ILE A 129 -13.80 -29.38 2.48
C ILE A 129 -14.73 -30.58 2.27
N LEU A 130 -15.36 -30.68 1.11
CA LEU A 130 -16.21 -31.81 0.76
C LEU A 130 -15.41 -33.12 0.72
N ASP A 131 -14.21 -33.12 0.12
CA ASP A 131 -13.34 -34.30 0.06
C ASP A 131 -12.74 -34.66 1.41
N LEU A 132 -12.54 -33.73 2.34
CA LEU A 132 -12.12 -34.03 3.72
C LEU A 132 -13.21 -34.80 4.50
N GLY A 133 -14.47 -34.69 4.08
CA GLY A 133 -15.59 -35.44 4.62
C GLY A 133 -16.30 -34.79 5.82
N PRO A 134 -17.29 -35.50 6.39
CA PRO A 134 -18.10 -34.97 7.47
C PRO A 134 -17.28 -34.70 8.71
N GLY A 135 -17.60 -33.61 9.42
CA GLY A 135 -16.94 -33.19 10.67
C GLY A 135 -15.83 -32.16 10.46
N TRP A 136 -15.56 -31.75 9.20
CA TRP A 136 -14.70 -30.62 8.92
C TRP A 136 -15.51 -29.35 8.67
N ARG A 137 -15.04 -28.24 9.26
CA ARG A 137 -15.54 -26.88 9.02
C ARG A 137 -14.52 -26.12 8.19
N GLY A 138 -14.97 -25.35 7.22
CA GLY A 138 -14.10 -24.55 6.34
C GLY A 138 -14.12 -23.08 6.73
N ILE A 139 -12.93 -22.47 6.84
CA ILE A 139 -12.78 -21.03 7.00
C ILE A 139 -11.88 -20.52 5.90
N PHE A 140 -12.37 -19.55 5.11
CA PHE A 140 -11.59 -18.89 4.07
C PHE A 140 -11.17 -17.51 4.52
N VAL A 141 -9.87 -17.25 4.58
CA VAL A 141 -9.28 -15.99 5.02
C VAL A 141 -8.75 -15.23 3.81
N GLY A 142 -9.28 -14.03 3.56
CA GLY A 142 -8.81 -13.12 2.51
C GLY A 142 -8.14 -11.88 3.12
N TYR A 143 -6.95 -11.51 2.65
CA TYR A 143 -6.34 -10.23 3.01
C TYR A 143 -7.10 -9.03 2.40
N SER A 144 -7.76 -9.24 1.28
CA SER A 144 -8.72 -8.31 0.67
C SER A 144 -10.14 -8.86 0.81
N ASP A 145 -11.12 -8.00 0.63
CA ASP A 145 -12.53 -8.39 0.68
C ASP A 145 -12.88 -9.47 -0.35
N PHE A 146 -14.06 -10.03 -0.23
CA PHE A 146 -14.63 -11.01 -1.15
C PHE A 146 -15.52 -10.30 -2.17
N THR A 147 -15.56 -10.82 -3.40
CA THR A 147 -16.60 -10.41 -4.35
C THR A 147 -17.96 -10.84 -3.84
N GLU A 148 -19.03 -10.18 -4.27
CA GLU A 148 -20.40 -10.50 -3.87
C GLU A 148 -20.76 -11.96 -4.18
N ASP A 149 -20.42 -12.42 -5.40
CA ASP A 149 -20.63 -13.82 -5.83
C ASP A 149 -19.85 -14.82 -4.96
N ALA A 150 -18.61 -14.49 -4.56
CA ALA A 150 -17.80 -15.32 -3.69
C ALA A 150 -18.40 -15.40 -2.28
N SER A 151 -18.93 -14.28 -1.78
CA SER A 151 -19.61 -14.21 -0.48
C SER A 151 -20.84 -15.05 -0.44
N GLN A 152 -21.72 -14.90 -1.42
CA GLN A 152 -22.96 -15.69 -1.54
C GLN A 152 -22.66 -17.20 -1.69
N PHE A 153 -21.64 -17.55 -2.50
CA PHE A 153 -21.25 -18.94 -2.65
C PHE A 153 -20.71 -19.56 -1.35
N ALA A 154 -19.87 -18.82 -0.60
CA ALA A 154 -19.36 -19.28 0.69
C ALA A 154 -20.50 -19.58 1.68
N GLU A 155 -21.48 -18.68 1.77
CA GLU A 155 -22.67 -18.85 2.62
C GLU A 155 -23.47 -20.08 2.23
N CYS A 156 -23.73 -20.30 0.92
CA CYS A 156 -24.43 -21.49 0.43
C CYS A 156 -23.68 -22.80 0.73
N ARG A 157 -22.35 -22.76 0.90
CA ARG A 157 -21.49 -23.91 1.21
C ARG A 157 -21.11 -24.03 2.67
N ASN A 158 -21.66 -23.16 3.53
CA ASN A 158 -21.35 -23.10 4.95
C ASN A 158 -19.83 -22.92 5.24
N ILE A 159 -19.17 -22.11 4.39
CA ILE A 159 -17.79 -21.70 4.57
C ILE A 159 -17.80 -20.34 5.27
N GLU A 160 -17.16 -20.26 6.40
CA GLU A 160 -16.96 -19.00 7.12
C GLU A 160 -15.92 -18.15 6.37
N LYS A 161 -16.20 -16.86 6.25
CA LYS A 161 -15.29 -15.88 5.63
C LYS A 161 -14.70 -15.02 6.72
N LEU A 162 -13.40 -14.79 6.65
CA LEU A 162 -12.71 -13.78 7.46
C LEU A 162 -12.02 -12.81 6.50
N GLY A 163 -12.54 -11.59 6.43
CA GLY A 163 -11.95 -10.48 5.69
C GLY A 163 -10.78 -9.85 6.45
N HIS A 164 -10.10 -8.90 5.80
CA HIS A 164 -8.96 -8.19 6.39
C HIS A 164 -9.30 -7.57 7.76
N ASP A 165 -10.41 -6.84 7.83
CA ASP A 165 -10.80 -6.10 9.04
C ASP A 165 -11.12 -7.06 10.19
N GLU A 166 -11.81 -8.16 9.92
CA GLU A 166 -12.13 -9.18 10.92
C GLU A 166 -10.87 -9.92 11.42
N VAL A 167 -9.95 -10.25 10.51
CA VAL A 167 -8.66 -10.86 10.89
C VAL A 167 -7.85 -9.89 11.74
N MET A 168 -7.78 -8.63 11.36
CA MET A 168 -7.06 -7.61 12.11
C MET A 168 -7.73 -7.34 13.46
N GLU A 169 -9.05 -7.29 13.52
CA GLU A 169 -9.79 -7.14 14.78
C GLU A 169 -9.52 -8.30 15.75
N LYS A 170 -9.62 -9.54 15.26
CA LYS A 170 -9.32 -10.74 16.05
C LYS A 170 -7.83 -10.79 16.45
N TRP A 171 -6.93 -10.49 15.52
CA TRP A 171 -5.50 -10.47 15.82
C TRP A 171 -5.15 -9.37 16.83
N PHE A 172 -5.72 -8.18 16.68
CA PHE A 172 -5.61 -7.12 17.69
C PHE A 172 -6.20 -7.54 19.03
N ALA A 173 -7.34 -8.23 19.07
CA ALA A 173 -7.94 -8.73 20.31
C ALA A 173 -7.02 -9.71 21.06
N ILE A 174 -6.19 -10.46 20.35
CA ILE A 174 -5.24 -11.43 20.92
C ILE A 174 -3.90 -10.78 21.26
N SER A 175 -3.41 -9.92 20.38
CA SER A 175 -2.20 -9.10 20.59
C SER A 175 -2.40 -8.10 21.74
N VAL A 176 -3.66 -7.87 22.13
CA VAL A 176 -4.10 -6.97 23.19
C VAL A 176 -4.14 -7.72 24.50
N GLY A 177 -3.01 -7.75 25.17
CA GLY A 177 -3.05 -7.92 26.61
C GLY A 177 -3.87 -6.79 27.23
N ARG A 178 -5.14 -7.04 27.53
CA ARG A 178 -6.11 -6.18 28.21
C ARG A 178 -6.29 -4.79 27.59
N SER A 179 -7.30 -4.64 26.76
CA SER A 179 -8.00 -3.36 26.59
C SER A 179 -8.61 -3.01 27.94
N GLY A 180 -8.06 -2.02 28.63
CA GLY A 180 -8.59 -1.61 29.93
C GLY A 180 -9.98 -0.97 29.76
N LYS A 181 -10.82 -1.08 30.79
CA LYS A 181 -12.12 -0.40 30.84
C LYS A 181 -11.89 1.10 31.08
N GLN A 182 -12.84 1.92 30.62
CA GLN A 182 -12.84 3.36 30.91
C GLN A 182 -12.61 3.64 32.41
N GLY A 183 -11.71 4.56 32.72
CA GLY A 183 -11.30 4.90 34.09
C GLY A 183 -10.25 3.96 34.69
N GLU A 184 -9.90 2.85 34.02
CA GLU A 184 -8.84 1.95 34.44
C GLU A 184 -7.46 2.61 34.24
N LYS A 185 -6.53 2.35 35.15
CA LYS A 185 -5.15 2.79 35.03
C LYS A 185 -4.31 1.65 34.43
N ILE A 186 -3.60 1.96 33.37
CA ILE A 186 -2.60 1.05 32.77
C ILE A 186 -1.21 1.59 33.09
N SER A 187 -0.37 0.75 33.70
CA SER A 187 1.06 1.04 33.89
C SER A 187 1.89 0.27 32.87
N ILE A 188 2.86 0.95 32.29
CA ILE A 188 3.77 0.41 31.26
C ILE A 188 5.18 0.80 31.65
N ASP A 189 5.97 -0.20 32.02
CA ASP A 189 7.38 -0.03 32.32
C ASP A 189 8.16 0.22 31.03
N GLN A 190 9.25 0.98 31.11
CA GLN A 190 10.19 1.19 30.00
C GLN A 190 9.50 1.66 28.69
N ALA A 191 8.69 2.71 28.77
CA ALA A 191 8.02 3.31 27.62
C ALA A 191 8.56 4.72 27.30
N LEU A 192 8.42 5.12 26.03
CA LEU A 192 8.57 6.53 25.64
C LEU A 192 7.34 7.33 26.09
N PRO A 193 7.49 8.62 26.44
CA PRO A 193 6.38 9.43 26.94
C PRO A 193 5.30 9.66 25.86
N VAL A 194 4.05 9.94 26.32
CA VAL A 194 2.95 10.37 25.46
C VAL A 194 2.84 11.89 25.54
N ASN A 195 3.44 12.58 24.57
CA ASN A 195 3.51 14.04 24.52
C ASN A 195 2.52 14.65 23.52
N THR A 196 2.04 13.85 22.55
CA THR A 196 1.06 14.27 21.55
C THR A 196 -0.29 13.70 21.92
N ASP A 197 -1.30 14.54 22.09
CA ASP A 197 -2.67 14.10 22.36
C ASP A 197 -3.38 13.62 21.10
N PHE A 198 -4.54 12.98 21.28
CA PHE A 198 -5.30 12.42 20.16
C PHE A 198 -5.90 13.51 19.25
N ILE A 199 -6.23 14.70 19.77
CA ILE A 199 -6.78 15.80 19.00
C ILE A 199 -5.73 16.30 18.00
N GLN A 200 -4.49 16.49 18.46
CA GLN A 200 -3.36 16.84 17.58
C GLN A 200 -3.08 15.75 16.55
N ALA A 201 -3.15 14.49 16.96
CA ALA A 201 -2.89 13.35 16.07
C ALA A 201 -3.96 13.17 14.98
N THR A 202 -5.23 13.52 15.29
CA THR A 202 -6.36 13.43 14.33
C THR A 202 -6.50 14.64 13.41
N GLN A 203 -5.80 15.73 13.67
CA GLN A 203 -5.93 16.97 12.88
C GLN A 203 -5.59 16.74 11.40
N LEU A 204 -6.49 17.14 10.51
CA LEU A 204 -6.32 17.06 9.06
C LEU A 204 -6.13 18.49 8.48
N ASP A 205 -5.14 18.63 7.60
CA ASP A 205 -4.89 19.87 6.85
C ASP A 205 -5.43 19.72 5.41
N LEU A 206 -6.76 19.60 5.30
CA LEU A 206 -7.50 19.40 4.04
C LEU A 206 -8.61 20.43 3.93
N ILE A 207 -8.97 20.81 2.69
CA ILE A 207 -10.01 21.82 2.40
C ILE A 207 -11.37 21.43 2.99
N ASN A 208 -11.72 20.14 2.93
CA ASN A 208 -13.00 19.61 3.43
C ASN A 208 -12.80 18.63 4.60
N ALA A 209 -11.83 18.91 5.46
CA ALA A 209 -11.50 18.10 6.63
C ALA A 209 -12.71 17.88 7.56
N GLU A 210 -13.59 18.87 7.69
CA GLU A 210 -14.79 18.82 8.52
C GLU A 210 -15.83 17.80 8.07
N LYS A 211 -15.74 17.32 6.82
CA LYS A 211 -16.61 16.28 6.26
C LYS A 211 -16.05 14.88 6.41
N ILE A 212 -14.83 14.75 6.95
CA ILE A 212 -14.15 13.47 7.15
C ILE A 212 -14.38 13.03 8.59
N VAL A 213 -14.85 11.81 8.75
CA VAL A 213 -15.18 11.25 10.06
C VAL A 213 -13.99 10.47 10.60
N VAL A 214 -13.57 10.76 11.82
CA VAL A 214 -12.65 9.89 12.57
C VAL A 214 -13.45 8.68 13.04
N SER A 215 -13.19 7.52 12.47
CA SER A 215 -13.96 6.29 12.76
C SER A 215 -13.38 5.49 13.93
N ASP A 216 -12.08 5.55 14.16
CA ASP A 216 -11.42 4.86 15.27
C ASP A 216 -10.12 5.55 15.67
N VAL A 217 -9.85 5.59 16.99
CA VAL A 217 -8.59 6.11 17.55
C VAL A 217 -8.07 5.14 18.61
N LYS A 218 -6.84 4.70 18.46
CA LYS A 218 -6.15 3.80 19.39
C LYS A 218 -4.79 4.38 19.77
N LEU A 219 -4.48 4.37 21.06
CA LEU A 219 -3.13 4.54 21.56
C LEU A 219 -2.51 3.17 21.77
N MET A 220 -1.58 2.78 20.92
CA MET A 220 -0.89 1.50 21.00
C MET A 220 0.51 1.66 21.59
N PHE A 221 0.84 0.82 22.56
CA PHE A 221 2.20 0.65 23.05
C PHE A 221 2.84 -0.54 22.34
N HIS A 222 3.63 -0.25 21.31
CA HIS A 222 4.26 -1.22 20.45
C HIS A 222 5.58 -1.71 21.06
N PRO A 223 5.80 -3.02 21.25
CA PRO A 223 6.99 -3.56 21.90
C PRO A 223 8.16 -3.67 20.92
N TYR A 224 9.31 -3.18 21.37
CA TYR A 224 10.61 -3.38 20.75
C TYR A 224 11.55 -4.02 21.76
N ILE A 225 12.60 -4.70 21.29
CA ILE A 225 13.70 -5.12 22.16
C ILE A 225 14.96 -4.35 21.78
N ARG A 226 15.64 -3.81 22.78
CA ARG A 226 16.86 -3.04 22.63
C ARG A 226 18.02 -3.82 23.25
N TYR A 227 19.04 -4.11 22.44
CA TYR A 227 20.30 -4.71 22.87
C TYR A 227 21.41 -3.68 22.85
N LYS A 228 22.24 -3.67 23.90
CA LYS A 228 23.55 -3.04 23.85
C LYS A 228 24.58 -4.06 23.41
N TYR A 229 25.46 -3.66 22.50
CA TYR A 229 26.50 -4.55 22.01
C TYR A 229 27.89 -3.92 22.07
N HIS A 230 28.89 -4.78 22.12
CA HIS A 230 30.28 -4.45 21.93
C HIS A 230 30.90 -5.49 20.98
N PHE A 231 31.47 -5.00 19.90
CA PHE A 231 32.24 -5.77 18.93
C PHE A 231 33.69 -5.33 19.05
N LYS A 232 34.61 -6.30 19.25
CA LYS A 232 36.05 -6.03 19.32
C LYS A 232 36.82 -7.16 18.66
N ARG A 233 37.69 -6.81 17.70
CA ARG A 233 38.56 -7.76 17.03
C ARG A 233 39.88 -7.13 16.60
N ILE A 234 40.96 -7.88 16.77
CA ILE A 234 42.25 -7.60 16.16
C ILE A 234 42.45 -8.59 15.02
N PHE A 235 42.59 -8.07 13.82
CA PHE A 235 42.81 -8.82 12.59
C PHE A 235 44.19 -8.51 12.03
N ARG A 236 44.90 -9.53 11.55
CA ARG A 236 46.18 -9.36 10.84
C ARG A 236 45.97 -9.72 9.36
N ASP A 237 46.29 -8.78 8.49
CA ASP A 237 46.25 -9.01 7.05
C ASP A 237 47.42 -9.92 6.56
N PRO A 238 47.41 -10.41 5.33
CA PRO A 238 48.48 -11.27 4.79
C PRO A 238 49.85 -10.60 4.73
N ALA A 239 49.93 -9.27 4.72
CA ALA A 239 51.17 -8.51 4.81
C ALA A 239 51.65 -8.28 6.26
N LYS A 240 51.00 -8.93 7.23
CA LYS A 240 51.25 -8.80 8.70
C LYS A 240 50.85 -7.45 9.29
N GLY A 241 50.17 -6.58 8.56
CA GLY A 241 49.57 -5.36 9.09
C GLY A 241 48.46 -5.70 10.10
N GLN A 242 48.44 -4.95 11.24
CA GLN A 242 47.46 -5.14 12.29
C GLN A 242 46.32 -4.14 12.16
N HIS A 243 45.09 -4.64 12.07
CA HIS A 243 43.86 -3.84 12.04
C HIS A 243 43.08 -4.09 13.34
N THR A 244 42.69 -3.03 14.03
CA THR A 244 41.89 -3.11 15.26
C THR A 244 40.49 -2.58 14.97
N PHE A 245 39.49 -3.40 15.24
CA PHE A 245 38.09 -3.03 15.14
C PHE A 245 37.48 -3.01 16.54
N ASP A 246 36.85 -1.90 16.89
CA ASP A 246 36.11 -1.72 18.15
C ASP A 246 34.87 -0.88 17.87
N ASP A 247 33.67 -1.49 17.96
CA ASP A 247 32.39 -0.83 17.73
C ASP A 247 31.45 -1.14 18.89
N ARG A 248 30.77 -0.11 19.37
CA ARG A 248 29.77 -0.20 20.43
C ARG A 248 28.51 0.51 19.99
N GLY A 249 27.36 -0.01 20.41
CA GLY A 249 26.11 0.63 20.07
C GLY A 249 24.90 -0.11 20.57
N THR A 250 23.79 0.22 19.99
CA THR A 250 22.49 -0.41 20.28
C THR A 250 21.90 -1.03 19.00
N VAL A 251 21.23 -2.15 19.16
CA VAL A 251 20.39 -2.76 18.14
C VAL A 251 18.97 -2.80 18.67
N VAL A 252 18.04 -2.29 17.89
CA VAL A 252 16.61 -2.30 18.22
C VAL A 252 15.87 -3.14 17.20
N ILE A 253 15.07 -4.06 17.70
CA ILE A 253 14.29 -5.00 16.87
C ILE A 253 12.82 -4.84 17.22
N ASP A 254 11.97 -4.72 16.22
CA ASP A 254 10.54 -4.78 16.35
C ASP A 254 10.13 -6.21 16.71
N LEU A 255 9.42 -6.39 17.82
CA LEU A 255 9.04 -7.73 18.29
C LEU A 255 7.87 -8.34 17.52
N LEU A 256 7.11 -7.55 16.74
CA LEU A 256 6.00 -8.06 15.95
C LEU A 256 6.47 -8.76 14.67
N ASP A 257 7.46 -8.19 14.00
CA ASP A 257 7.94 -8.68 12.71
C ASP A 257 9.40 -9.15 12.70
N ASN A 258 10.08 -9.05 13.85
CA ASN A 258 11.50 -9.35 14.03
C ASN A 258 12.41 -8.52 13.08
N GLU A 259 11.97 -7.33 12.71
CA GLU A 259 12.73 -6.43 11.86
C GLU A 259 13.63 -5.47 12.66
N ILE A 260 14.83 -5.23 12.11
CA ILE A 260 15.77 -4.27 12.68
C ILE A 260 15.35 -2.84 12.36
N VAL A 261 15.26 -2.01 13.40
CA VAL A 261 14.86 -0.60 13.33
C VAL A 261 16.05 0.35 13.15
N ASN A 262 17.27 -0.13 13.36
CA ASN A 262 18.48 0.68 13.23
C ASN A 262 18.63 1.33 11.84
N LYS A 263 19.43 2.40 11.77
CA LYS A 263 19.81 3.00 10.48
C LYS A 263 20.35 1.94 9.53
N PRO A 264 19.93 1.94 8.26
CA PRO A 264 20.49 1.03 7.27
C PRO A 264 22.01 1.19 7.20
N VAL A 265 22.74 0.08 7.19
CA VAL A 265 24.18 0.09 6.98
C VAL A 265 24.43 0.42 5.50
N VAL A 266 24.81 1.67 5.24
CA VAL A 266 25.26 2.08 3.89
C VAL A 266 26.73 1.69 3.79
N LYS A 267 27.01 0.58 3.09
CA LYS A 267 28.40 0.26 2.72
C LYS A 267 28.83 1.26 1.64
N ASP A 268 29.95 1.94 1.84
CA ASP A 268 30.54 2.84 0.84
C ASP A 268 30.88 2.06 -0.45
N VAL A 269 29.93 2.03 -1.35
CA VAL A 269 30.13 1.62 -2.74
C VAL A 269 30.30 2.93 -3.49
N GLY A 270 31.50 3.23 -3.92
CA GLY A 270 31.96 4.51 -4.49
C GLY A 270 30.89 5.43 -5.08
N GLY A 271 31.01 6.72 -4.87
CA GLY A 271 30.00 7.78 -4.99
C GLY A 271 29.06 7.82 -6.21
N PHE A 272 29.37 7.12 -7.29
CA PHE A 272 28.48 7.04 -8.47
C PHE A 272 27.41 5.96 -8.35
N ALA A 273 27.68 4.85 -7.64
CA ALA A 273 26.71 3.78 -7.39
C ALA A 273 25.69 4.20 -6.32
N GLN A 274 26.02 5.11 -5.41
CA GLN A 274 25.11 5.63 -4.38
C GLN A 274 23.99 6.48 -4.96
N ALA A 275 24.26 7.29 -5.98
CA ALA A 275 23.26 8.09 -6.69
C ALA A 275 22.27 7.20 -7.47
N LEU A 276 22.75 6.10 -8.08
CA LEU A 276 21.91 5.17 -8.83
C LEU A 276 21.05 4.27 -7.94
N THR A 277 21.57 3.81 -6.78
CA THR A 277 20.77 3.00 -5.85
C THR A 277 19.67 3.79 -5.15
N GLN A 278 19.84 5.09 -4.90
CA GLN A 278 18.79 5.96 -4.38
C GLN A 278 17.67 6.22 -5.39
N THR A 279 17.97 6.21 -6.69
CA THR A 279 16.98 6.49 -7.76
C THR A 279 16.11 5.28 -8.11
N PHE A 280 16.53 4.06 -7.82
CA PHE A 280 15.84 2.82 -8.21
C PHE A 280 15.26 1.98 -7.06
N THR A 281 15.28 2.49 -5.81
CA THR A 281 14.63 1.78 -4.71
C THR A 281 13.11 1.86 -4.83
N SER A 282 12.44 0.70 -4.74
CA SER A 282 10.98 0.63 -4.76
C SER A 282 10.37 1.48 -3.62
N LYS A 283 9.19 2.07 -3.88
CA LYS A 283 8.41 2.89 -2.92
C LYS A 283 8.37 2.29 -1.50
N GLY A 284 8.11 0.99 -1.38
CA GLY A 284 8.06 0.31 -0.09
C GLY A 284 9.38 0.30 0.67
N LYS A 285 10.54 0.22 -0.02
CA LYS A 285 11.87 0.31 0.63
C LYS A 285 12.17 1.71 1.13
N GLN A 286 11.76 2.76 0.42
CA GLN A 286 11.97 4.15 0.86
C GLN A 286 11.12 4.47 2.09
N GLU A 287 9.88 4.02 2.13
CA GLU A 287 8.97 4.21 3.26
C GLU A 287 9.41 3.44 4.50
N SER A 288 9.82 2.19 4.34
CA SER A 288 10.44 1.38 5.40
C SER A 288 11.71 2.04 5.95
N THR A 289 12.56 2.59 5.09
CA THR A 289 13.78 3.29 5.51
C THR A 289 13.46 4.58 6.28
N ARG A 290 12.48 5.37 5.82
CA ARG A 290 12.03 6.59 6.51
C ARG A 290 11.47 6.27 7.89
N ARG A 291 10.61 5.24 8.01
CA ARG A 291 10.03 4.78 9.28
C ARG A 291 11.15 4.39 10.27
N LYS A 292 12.13 3.62 9.82
CA LYS A 292 13.28 3.20 10.63
C LYS A 292 14.11 4.40 11.11
N LEU A 293 14.37 5.39 10.26
CA LEU A 293 15.10 6.60 10.63
C LEU A 293 14.38 7.40 11.72
N ILE A 294 13.05 7.56 11.60
CA ILE A 294 12.24 8.28 12.59
C ILE A 294 12.25 7.54 13.94
N LEU A 295 12.06 6.23 13.93
CA LEU A 295 12.05 5.41 15.14
C LEU A 295 13.43 5.42 15.84
N HIS A 296 14.50 5.30 15.08
CA HIS A 296 15.86 5.37 15.62
C HIS A 296 16.14 6.73 16.30
N GLU A 297 15.82 7.83 15.63
CA GLU A 297 16.01 9.17 16.18
C GLU A 297 15.27 9.38 17.50
N VAL A 298 14.03 8.87 17.57
CA VAL A 298 13.20 9.00 18.76
C VAL A 298 13.74 8.15 19.91
N LEU A 299 14.17 6.91 19.64
CA LEU A 299 14.74 6.00 20.64
C LEU A 299 16.08 6.48 21.21
N ASP A 300 16.89 7.15 20.38
CA ASP A 300 18.18 7.68 20.81
C ASP A 300 18.06 8.96 21.66
N ASN A 301 17.04 9.79 21.40
CA ASN A 301 16.93 11.13 21.98
C ASN A 301 15.88 11.25 23.08
N THR A 302 15.05 10.23 23.30
CA THR A 302 13.96 10.31 24.29
C THR A 302 14.19 9.32 25.43
N PRO A 303 14.21 9.79 26.70
CA PRO A 303 14.37 8.90 27.83
C PRO A 303 13.15 7.98 28.01
N LEU A 304 13.41 6.77 28.46
CA LEU A 304 12.39 5.81 28.86
C LEU A 304 11.97 6.04 30.31
N SER A 305 10.71 5.82 30.59
CA SER A 305 10.16 5.91 31.94
C SER A 305 9.00 4.93 32.13
N GLU A 306 8.62 4.71 33.35
CA GLU A 306 7.31 4.10 33.66
C GLU A 306 6.21 5.12 33.32
N ILE A 307 5.19 4.67 32.61
CA ILE A 307 4.03 5.49 32.23
C ILE A 307 2.79 4.90 32.84
N THR A 308 2.04 5.71 33.59
CA THR A 308 0.69 5.37 34.05
C THR A 308 -0.32 6.23 33.33
N LEU A 309 -1.24 5.60 32.61
CA LEU A 309 -2.32 6.27 31.86
C LEU A 309 -3.67 5.88 32.45
N THR A 310 -4.57 6.86 32.52
CA THR A 310 -5.99 6.62 32.77
C THR A 310 -6.72 6.57 31.43
N ILE A 311 -7.47 5.49 31.16
CA ILE A 311 -8.16 5.29 29.90
C ILE A 311 -9.31 6.30 29.80
N GLY A 312 -9.27 7.15 28.77
CA GLY A 312 -10.32 8.11 28.44
C GLY A 312 -11.53 7.49 27.73
N GLN A 313 -12.51 8.32 27.39
CA GLN A 313 -13.69 7.94 26.61
C GLN A 313 -13.44 7.97 25.09
N ASP A 314 -12.50 8.80 24.64
CA ASP A 314 -12.38 9.20 23.26
C ASP A 314 -11.46 8.30 22.44
N TYR A 315 -10.72 7.41 23.11
CA TYR A 315 -9.80 6.49 22.44
C TYR A 315 -9.55 5.23 23.27
N ARG A 316 -9.18 4.17 22.60
CA ARG A 316 -8.77 2.91 23.22
C ARG A 316 -7.28 2.93 23.50
N VAL A 317 -6.86 2.35 24.63
CA VAL A 317 -5.45 2.15 24.96
C VAL A 317 -5.12 0.66 24.87
N THR A 318 -4.04 0.33 24.20
CA THR A 318 -3.65 -1.05 23.95
C THR A 318 -2.16 -1.22 24.21
N LYS A 319 -1.78 -2.10 25.12
CA LYS A 319 -0.41 -2.57 25.29
C LYS A 319 -0.26 -3.88 24.52
N LEU A 320 0.52 -3.89 23.46
CA LEU A 320 0.79 -5.11 22.71
C LEU A 320 1.72 -6.01 23.54
N VAL A 321 1.33 -7.26 23.71
CA VAL A 321 2.15 -8.30 24.33
C VAL A 321 2.44 -9.35 23.27
N VAL A 322 3.71 -9.59 23.02
CA VAL A 322 4.16 -10.53 21.99
C VAL A 322 4.91 -11.66 22.65
N ASP A 323 4.52 -12.89 22.33
CA ASP A 323 5.33 -14.06 22.63
C ASP A 323 6.40 -14.18 21.52
N TYR A 324 7.67 -13.98 21.89
CA TYR A 324 8.77 -13.96 20.92
C TYR A 324 9.86 -14.97 21.31
N SER A 325 10.46 -15.57 20.29
CA SER A 325 11.61 -16.45 20.46
C SER A 325 12.88 -15.62 20.75
N LYS A 326 13.30 -15.59 22.00
CA LYS A 326 14.55 -14.90 22.39
C LYS A 326 15.76 -15.38 21.58
N ARG A 327 15.77 -16.65 21.17
CA ARG A 327 16.83 -17.20 20.34
C ARG A 327 16.85 -16.58 18.94
N ASP A 328 15.69 -16.40 18.34
CA ASP A 328 15.57 -15.85 16.97
C ASP A 328 15.89 -14.36 16.95
N VAL A 329 15.39 -13.61 17.92
CA VAL A 329 15.68 -12.18 18.06
C VAL A 329 17.18 -11.94 18.31
N ASN A 330 17.82 -12.74 19.20
CA ASN A 330 19.27 -12.68 19.41
C ASN A 330 20.06 -12.99 18.13
N ARG A 331 19.59 -13.96 17.33
CA ARG A 331 20.22 -14.28 16.04
C ARG A 331 20.15 -13.09 15.09
N THR A 332 18.98 -12.48 14.96
CA THR A 332 18.77 -11.27 14.13
C THR A 332 19.69 -10.13 14.56
N ALA A 333 19.82 -9.88 15.87
CA ALA A 333 20.73 -8.86 16.41
C ALA A 333 22.18 -9.14 16.02
N LEU A 334 22.65 -10.38 16.23
CA LEU A 334 24.02 -10.78 15.93
C LEU A 334 24.35 -10.69 14.45
N GLU A 335 23.46 -11.16 13.58
CA GLU A 335 23.61 -11.07 12.12
C GLU A 335 23.72 -9.61 11.65
N TYR A 336 22.92 -8.73 12.22
CA TYR A 336 23.02 -7.29 11.94
C TYR A 336 24.38 -6.71 12.34
N ILE A 337 24.86 -7.01 13.56
CA ILE A 337 26.12 -6.48 14.06
C ILE A 337 27.30 -7.00 13.24
N ILE A 338 27.29 -8.28 12.88
CA ILE A 338 28.29 -8.89 12.01
C ILE A 338 28.29 -8.22 10.63
N ASN A 339 27.12 -8.05 10.02
CA ASN A 339 26.99 -7.41 8.72
C ASN A 339 27.42 -5.94 8.75
N LYS A 340 27.07 -5.20 9.82
CA LYS A 340 27.46 -3.80 10.02
C LYS A 340 28.98 -3.65 10.07
N ASN A 341 29.68 -4.56 10.75
CA ASN A 341 31.11 -4.51 10.98
C ASN A 341 31.93 -5.30 9.94
N SER A 342 31.30 -5.90 8.94
CA SER A 342 31.98 -6.51 7.81
C SER A 342 32.50 -5.43 6.87
N THR A 343 33.79 -5.46 6.55
CA THR A 343 34.45 -4.45 5.72
C THR A 343 35.54 -5.04 4.84
N ARG A 344 35.94 -4.30 3.82
CA ARG A 344 37.07 -4.64 2.97
C ARG A 344 38.34 -3.97 3.50
N VAL A 345 39.32 -4.76 3.86
CA VAL A 345 40.63 -4.30 4.33
C VAL A 345 41.60 -4.28 3.16
N THR A 346 42.24 -3.15 2.94
CA THR A 346 43.25 -2.97 1.89
C THR A 346 44.64 -3.00 2.50
N TYR A 347 45.57 -3.74 1.89
CA TYR A 347 46.95 -3.87 2.35
C TYR A 347 47.93 -3.84 1.16
N SER A 348 49.14 -3.43 1.39
CA SER A 348 50.19 -3.34 0.38
C SER A 348 51.19 -4.46 0.52
N ILE A 349 51.58 -5.07 -0.58
CA ILE A 349 52.62 -6.09 -0.64
C ILE A 349 53.82 -5.48 -1.36
N GLU A 350 55.03 -5.67 -0.79
CA GLU A 350 56.27 -5.34 -1.50
C GLU A 350 56.37 -6.15 -2.78
N SER A 351 56.31 -5.49 -3.93
CA SER A 351 56.46 -6.12 -5.22
C SER A 351 57.89 -5.78 -5.79
N ARG A 352 58.36 -6.63 -6.74
CA ARG A 352 59.59 -6.34 -7.46
C ARG A 352 59.47 -5.12 -8.40
N SER A 353 58.29 -4.54 -8.51
CA SER A 353 58.03 -3.31 -9.25
C SER A 353 58.34 -2.07 -8.43
N MET A 354 58.57 -0.91 -9.09
CA MET A 354 58.85 0.37 -8.43
C MET A 354 57.67 0.90 -7.60
N PHE A 355 56.49 0.28 -7.67
CA PHE A 355 55.27 0.61 -6.93
C PHE A 355 54.77 -0.58 -6.14
N PRO A 356 54.39 -0.42 -4.84
CA PRO A 356 53.80 -1.49 -4.05
C PRO A 356 52.46 -1.95 -4.66
N GLU A 357 52.24 -3.25 -4.73
CA GLU A 357 50.97 -3.83 -5.16
C GLU A 357 49.95 -3.76 -4.03
N THR A 358 48.80 -3.13 -4.29
CA THR A 358 47.70 -3.00 -3.33
C THR A 358 46.73 -4.15 -3.51
N ARG A 359 46.47 -4.92 -2.46
CA ARG A 359 45.46 -6.00 -2.44
C ARG A 359 44.42 -5.73 -1.36
N SER A 360 43.27 -6.39 -1.48
CA SER A 360 42.22 -6.30 -0.48
C SER A 360 41.71 -7.67 -0.08
N ILE A 361 41.26 -7.77 1.17
CA ILE A 361 40.60 -8.95 1.73
C ILE A 361 39.33 -8.54 2.45
N ASP A 362 38.28 -9.33 2.32
CA ASP A 362 37.03 -9.08 3.02
C ASP A 362 37.17 -9.62 4.46
N PHE A 363 36.99 -8.72 5.42
CA PHE A 363 36.93 -9.04 6.83
C PHE A 363 35.48 -9.21 7.25
N VAL A 364 35.14 -10.37 7.82
CA VAL A 364 33.81 -10.68 8.37
C VAL A 364 34.01 -11.07 9.83
N PRO A 365 33.37 -10.33 10.79
CA PRO A 365 33.42 -10.69 12.20
C PRO A 365 32.89 -12.10 12.47
N GLU A 366 33.50 -12.79 13.44
CA GLU A 366 32.97 -14.04 13.96
C GLU A 366 32.00 -13.76 15.12
N ARG A 367 31.05 -14.67 15.34
CA ARG A 367 30.07 -14.55 16.42
C ARG A 367 30.70 -14.37 17.81
N LYS A 368 31.86 -14.97 18.05
CA LYS A 368 32.62 -14.85 19.32
C LYS A 368 33.21 -13.47 19.55
N ASP A 369 33.32 -12.63 18.52
CA ASP A 369 33.86 -11.29 18.60
C ASP A 369 32.81 -10.26 19.04
N VAL A 370 31.55 -10.69 19.11
CA VAL A 370 30.40 -9.85 19.44
C VAL A 370 29.82 -10.28 20.78
N SER A 371 29.71 -9.34 21.72
CA SER A 371 28.95 -9.49 22.95
C SER A 371 27.68 -8.64 22.89
N ILE A 372 26.55 -9.23 23.27
CA ILE A 372 25.26 -8.53 23.45
C ILE A 372 24.77 -8.75 24.87
N ASP A 373 24.03 -7.79 25.42
CA ASP A 373 23.38 -7.92 26.72
C ASP A 373 22.13 -8.81 26.68
N THR A 374 21.36 -8.84 27.75
CA THR A 374 20.13 -9.66 27.85
C THR A 374 18.97 -9.12 27.03
N GLY A 375 19.11 -7.91 26.52
CA GLY A 375 18.04 -7.18 25.85
C GLY A 375 16.98 -6.63 26.82
N GLU A 376 16.49 -5.46 26.53
CA GLU A 376 15.47 -4.75 27.29
C GLU A 376 14.25 -4.50 26.39
N VAL A 377 13.06 -4.94 26.85
CA VAL A 377 11.81 -4.66 26.11
C VAL A 377 11.40 -3.22 26.40
N VAL A 378 11.25 -2.44 25.34
CA VAL A 378 10.86 -1.01 25.37
C VAL A 378 9.57 -0.80 24.57
N TYR A 379 8.69 0.07 25.09
CA TYR A 379 7.42 0.35 24.45
C TYR A 379 7.40 1.73 23.81
N ILE A 380 7.00 1.78 22.53
CA ILE A 380 6.84 3.03 21.80
C ILE A 380 5.34 3.30 21.66
N PRO A 381 4.81 4.41 22.24
CA PRO A 381 3.42 4.78 22.08
C PRO A 381 3.15 5.36 20.69
N LYS A 382 2.15 4.84 20.03
CA LYS A 382 1.72 5.23 18.69
C LYS A 382 0.22 5.46 18.66
N TRP A 383 -0.21 6.56 18.06
CA TRP A 383 -1.59 6.77 17.68
C TRP A 383 -1.87 6.05 16.37
N LEU A 384 -2.82 5.14 16.37
CA LEU A 384 -3.40 4.54 15.17
C LEU A 384 -4.80 5.12 14.98
N ILE A 385 -5.00 5.78 13.85
CA ILE A 385 -6.21 6.54 13.57
C ILE A 385 -6.78 6.09 12.24
N HIS A 386 -8.08 5.78 12.22
CA HIS A 386 -8.80 5.51 11.00
C HIS A 386 -9.75 6.67 10.69
N PHE A 387 -9.73 7.11 9.43
CA PHE A 387 -10.63 8.13 8.90
C PHE A 387 -11.54 7.49 7.87
N ASN A 388 -12.83 7.85 7.90
CA ASN A 388 -13.76 7.53 6.83
C ASN A 388 -14.06 8.81 6.04
N ALA A 389 -13.70 8.78 4.76
CA ALA A 389 -13.93 9.86 3.83
C ALA A 389 -14.83 9.35 2.69
N PHE A 390 -16.13 9.62 2.76
CA PHE A 390 -17.11 9.26 1.72
C PHE A 390 -17.03 7.79 1.29
N GLY A 391 -16.90 6.86 2.26
CA GLY A 391 -16.79 5.42 2.04
C GLY A 391 -15.37 4.88 1.85
N THR A 392 -14.37 5.76 1.68
CA THR A 392 -12.96 5.34 1.63
C THR A 392 -12.34 5.45 3.02
N VAL A 393 -11.70 4.37 3.47
CA VAL A 393 -11.00 4.31 4.76
C VAL A 393 -9.54 4.67 4.58
N TYR A 394 -9.04 5.53 5.46
CA TYR A 394 -7.65 5.96 5.53
C TYR A 394 -7.07 5.66 6.90
N THR A 395 -5.79 5.36 6.92
CA THR A 395 -5.04 5.07 8.15
C THR A 395 -3.93 6.09 8.37
N ARG A 396 -3.78 6.53 9.62
CA ARG A 396 -2.65 7.34 10.04
C ARG A 396 -2.01 6.72 11.27
N GLU A 397 -0.69 6.61 11.25
CA GLU A 397 0.14 6.19 12.38
C GLU A 397 1.05 7.34 12.79
N VAL A 398 0.95 7.77 14.06
CA VAL A 398 1.71 8.91 14.61
C VAL A 398 2.44 8.46 15.88
N LEU A 399 3.72 8.77 16.02
CA LEU A 399 4.44 8.57 17.27
C LEU A 399 3.89 9.52 18.33
N ALA A 400 3.30 8.99 19.40
CA ALA A 400 2.71 9.78 20.46
C ALA A 400 3.75 10.55 21.29
N CYS A 401 5.02 10.12 21.27
CA CYS A 401 6.11 10.80 21.96
C CYS A 401 6.62 12.07 21.23
N SER A 402 6.41 12.18 19.91
CA SER A 402 7.01 13.26 19.11
C SER A 402 6.06 13.90 18.10
N GLY A 403 4.85 13.35 17.87
CA GLY A 403 3.94 13.80 16.82
C GLY A 403 4.39 13.50 15.39
N LYS A 404 5.51 12.78 15.22
CA LYS A 404 6.01 12.42 13.89
C LYS A 404 5.12 11.34 13.27
N LYS A 405 4.68 11.57 12.03
CA LYS A 405 3.86 10.61 11.27
C LYS A 405 4.75 9.51 10.71
N LEU A 406 4.45 8.26 11.05
CA LEU A 406 5.07 7.07 10.49
C LEU A 406 4.38 6.67 9.18
N GLU A 407 3.05 6.77 9.16
CA GLU A 407 2.20 6.52 8.01
C GLU A 407 1.06 7.53 7.99
N ASP A 408 0.63 7.95 6.81
CA ASP A 408 -0.51 8.86 6.63
C ASP A 408 -1.09 8.69 5.22
N THR A 409 -1.95 7.68 5.05
CA THR A 409 -2.47 7.33 3.72
C THR A 409 -3.37 8.40 3.12
N ILE A 410 -4.03 9.24 3.92
CA ILE A 410 -4.84 10.37 3.45
C ILE A 410 -3.99 11.56 2.97
N ALA A 411 -2.70 11.58 3.33
CA ALA A 411 -1.79 12.66 2.96
C ALA A 411 -1.19 12.50 1.55
N TYR A 412 -1.59 11.51 0.76
CA TYR A 412 -1.00 11.23 -0.53
C TYR A 412 -2.00 11.41 -1.67
N CYS A 413 -1.59 12.11 -2.72
CA CYS A 413 -2.33 12.20 -3.97
C CYS A 413 -1.92 11.04 -4.90
N PRO A 414 -2.80 10.09 -5.24
CA PRO A 414 -2.44 8.93 -6.05
C PRO A 414 -1.94 9.30 -7.46
N ASN A 415 -2.31 10.47 -7.97
CA ASN A 415 -1.90 10.94 -9.30
C ASN A 415 -0.55 11.69 -9.31
N HIS A 416 0.04 11.93 -8.13
CA HIS A 416 1.35 12.58 -7.98
C HIS A 416 2.47 11.54 -7.86
N PHE A 417 2.61 10.68 -8.85
CA PHE A 417 3.67 9.69 -8.90
C PHE A 417 4.78 10.12 -9.85
N LYS A 418 5.77 10.88 -9.38
CA LYS A 418 6.99 11.16 -10.14
C LYS A 418 8.17 10.44 -9.50
N LEU A 419 8.82 9.54 -10.25
CA LEU A 419 10.09 8.87 -9.90
C LEU A 419 10.08 8.12 -8.55
N GLY A 420 8.97 7.49 -8.19
CA GLY A 420 8.88 6.67 -6.98
C GLY A 420 8.76 7.46 -5.67
N VAL A 421 8.67 8.77 -5.71
CA VAL A 421 8.43 9.64 -4.56
C VAL A 421 6.98 10.05 -4.53
N LEU A 422 6.27 9.69 -3.45
CA LEU A 422 4.94 10.25 -3.16
C LEU A 422 5.12 11.66 -2.63
N GLU A 423 4.57 12.64 -3.34
CA GLU A 423 4.46 13.98 -2.78
C GLU A 423 3.36 13.99 -1.70
N VAL A 424 3.73 14.42 -0.53
CA VAL A 424 2.79 14.66 0.57
C VAL A 424 1.88 15.82 0.19
N HIS A 425 0.60 15.71 0.48
CA HIS A 425 -0.34 16.81 0.29
C HIS A 425 0.14 18.07 1.02
N GLN A 426 0.17 19.16 0.28
CA GLN A 426 0.36 20.49 0.86
C GLN A 426 -1.00 21.06 1.28
N LYS A 427 -0.99 22.21 1.94
CA LYS A 427 -2.17 23.03 2.16
C LYS A 427 -2.94 23.17 0.84
N ASN A 428 -4.26 23.09 0.85
CA ASN A 428 -5.16 23.09 -0.30
C ASN A 428 -5.38 21.72 -0.99
N SER A 429 -5.06 20.62 -0.35
CA SER A 429 -5.52 19.29 -0.75
C SER A 429 -6.93 19.02 -0.25
N ALA A 430 -7.64 18.09 -0.89
CA ALA A 430 -9.00 17.74 -0.52
C ALA A 430 -9.26 16.24 -0.76
N VAL A 431 -10.41 15.79 -0.29
CA VAL A 431 -10.94 14.45 -0.58
C VAL A 431 -12.15 14.58 -1.50
N CYS A 432 -12.25 13.72 -2.50
CA CYS A 432 -13.36 13.68 -3.42
C CYS A 432 -14.66 13.29 -2.69
N GLU A 433 -15.65 14.14 -2.73
CA GLU A 433 -16.94 13.92 -2.05
C GLU A 433 -17.84 12.89 -2.74
N LYS A 434 -17.41 12.33 -3.88
CA LYS A 434 -18.11 11.23 -4.57
C LYS A 434 -17.50 9.86 -4.29
N CYS A 435 -16.17 9.76 -4.16
CA CYS A 435 -15.50 8.46 -4.01
C CYS A 435 -14.48 8.41 -2.86
N GLY A 436 -14.33 9.48 -2.09
CA GLY A 436 -13.40 9.53 -0.98
C GLY A 436 -11.91 9.63 -1.37
N THR A 437 -11.53 9.58 -2.64
CA THR A 437 -10.11 9.64 -3.06
C THR A 437 -9.48 10.97 -2.71
N ALA A 438 -8.38 10.96 -1.98
CA ALA A 438 -7.59 12.15 -1.66
C ALA A 438 -6.84 12.66 -2.90
N PHE A 439 -6.78 13.99 -3.08
CA PHE A 439 -6.11 14.61 -4.21
C PHE A 439 -5.49 15.96 -3.84
N CYS A 440 -4.46 16.37 -4.57
CA CYS A 440 -3.90 17.71 -4.48
C CYS A 440 -4.64 18.70 -5.41
N ILE A 441 -4.40 19.99 -5.22
CA ILE A 441 -5.06 21.07 -5.98
C ILE A 441 -4.87 20.95 -7.52
N THR A 442 -3.80 20.30 -7.98
CA THR A 442 -3.56 20.11 -9.42
C THR A 442 -4.39 18.98 -10.01
N HIS A 443 -4.73 17.97 -9.22
CA HIS A 443 -5.45 16.75 -9.64
C HIS A 443 -6.91 16.70 -9.15
N GLY A 444 -7.44 17.82 -8.76
CA GLY A 444 -8.84 17.93 -8.37
C GLY A 444 -9.44 19.25 -8.77
N ARG A 445 -10.74 19.33 -8.67
CA ARG A 445 -11.53 20.52 -9.01
C ARG A 445 -12.71 20.66 -8.05
N GLN A 446 -13.17 21.87 -7.91
CA GLN A 446 -14.42 22.16 -7.22
C GLN A 446 -15.54 22.31 -8.23
N CYS A 447 -16.71 21.72 -7.97
CA CYS A 447 -17.89 21.96 -8.79
C CYS A 447 -18.31 23.43 -8.70
N GLU A 448 -18.49 24.08 -9.85
CA GLU A 448 -18.81 25.50 -9.91
C GLU A 448 -20.18 25.85 -9.25
N VAL A 449 -21.11 24.91 -9.24
CA VAL A 449 -22.48 25.10 -8.72
C VAL A 449 -22.57 24.72 -7.25
N CYS A 450 -22.37 23.46 -6.90
CA CYS A 450 -22.57 22.98 -5.53
C CYS A 450 -21.31 23.02 -4.64
N LYS A 451 -20.18 23.45 -5.18
CA LYS A 451 -18.91 23.64 -4.48
C LYS A 451 -18.31 22.38 -3.85
N ILE A 452 -18.81 21.18 -4.17
CA ILE A 452 -18.18 19.93 -3.71
C ILE A 452 -16.80 19.72 -4.33
N GLN A 453 -15.93 19.04 -3.60
CA GLN A 453 -14.58 18.71 -4.04
C GLN A 453 -14.61 17.43 -4.87
N LEU A 454 -13.94 17.41 -6.01
CA LEU A 454 -13.97 16.33 -7.00
C LEU A 454 -12.57 15.97 -7.46
N CYS A 455 -12.24 14.67 -7.50
CA CYS A 455 -11.05 14.20 -8.19
C CYS A 455 -11.23 14.26 -9.72
N GLU A 456 -10.15 14.07 -10.47
CA GLU A 456 -10.17 14.10 -11.94
C GLU A 456 -11.22 13.18 -12.57
N ASN A 457 -11.48 12.02 -11.95
CA ASN A 457 -12.45 11.04 -12.45
C ASN A 457 -13.92 11.48 -12.30
N HIS A 458 -14.20 12.38 -11.34
CA HIS A 458 -15.56 12.85 -11.04
C HIS A 458 -15.79 14.30 -11.42
N ALA A 459 -14.76 14.99 -11.88
CA ALA A 459 -14.86 16.35 -12.39
C ALA A 459 -15.08 16.35 -13.90
N VAL A 460 -16.24 16.82 -14.34
CA VAL A 460 -16.54 17.01 -15.76
C VAL A 460 -16.23 18.45 -16.15
N ILE A 461 -15.38 18.62 -17.16
CA ILE A 461 -14.96 19.94 -17.62
C ILE A 461 -15.85 20.42 -18.76
N CYS A 462 -16.43 21.59 -18.63
CA CYS A 462 -17.18 22.22 -19.73
C CYS A 462 -16.25 22.50 -20.90
N SER A 463 -16.58 21.97 -22.07
CA SER A 463 -15.76 22.12 -23.29
C SER A 463 -15.59 23.60 -23.70
N SER A 464 -16.58 24.45 -23.44
CA SER A 464 -16.57 25.85 -23.83
C SER A 464 -15.88 26.77 -22.80
N CYS A 465 -16.33 26.77 -21.52
CA CYS A 465 -15.78 27.71 -20.54
C CYS A 465 -14.66 27.13 -19.67
N LYS A 466 -14.34 25.84 -19.82
CA LYS A 466 -13.29 25.10 -19.07
C LYS A 466 -13.51 25.03 -17.56
N ARG A 467 -14.67 25.48 -17.04
CA ARG A 467 -15.03 25.31 -15.63
C ARG A 467 -15.40 23.86 -15.33
N ALA A 468 -15.20 23.43 -14.08
CA ALA A 468 -15.47 22.06 -13.62
C ALA A 468 -16.87 21.96 -12.98
N PHE A 469 -17.49 20.81 -13.18
CA PHE A 469 -18.83 20.50 -12.67
C PHE A 469 -18.89 19.05 -12.20
N CYS A 470 -19.78 18.72 -11.29
CA CYS A 470 -20.15 17.31 -11.04
C CYS A 470 -21.16 16.85 -12.09
N GLU A 471 -21.36 15.56 -12.20
CA GLU A 471 -22.29 14.95 -13.17
C GLU A 471 -23.72 15.47 -13.04
N GLU A 472 -24.15 15.84 -11.84
CA GLU A 472 -25.49 16.41 -11.58
C GLU A 472 -25.67 17.81 -12.17
N HIS A 473 -24.59 18.57 -12.35
CA HIS A 473 -24.62 19.96 -12.81
C HIS A 473 -24.11 20.16 -14.24
N ILE A 474 -23.76 19.08 -14.94
CA ILE A 474 -23.38 19.09 -16.35
C ILE A 474 -23.87 17.80 -17.02
N SER A 475 -25.03 17.88 -17.67
CA SER A 475 -25.66 16.72 -18.31
C SER A 475 -25.82 16.86 -19.83
N LYS A 476 -25.53 18.03 -20.39
CA LYS A 476 -25.78 18.34 -21.78
C LYS A 476 -24.52 18.20 -22.63
N GLN A 477 -24.70 17.68 -23.84
CA GLN A 477 -23.62 17.52 -24.82
C GLN A 477 -23.82 18.46 -26.02
N CYS A 478 -22.74 19.00 -26.51
CA CYS A 478 -22.75 19.75 -27.75
C CYS A 478 -23.03 18.84 -28.93
N GLY A 479 -24.13 19.07 -29.65
CA GLY A 479 -24.51 18.28 -30.83
C GLY A 479 -23.59 18.43 -32.05
N ILE A 480 -22.49 19.21 -31.95
CA ILE A 480 -21.46 19.37 -32.99
C ILE A 480 -20.19 18.61 -32.65
N CYS A 481 -19.63 18.77 -31.45
CA CYS A 481 -18.36 18.15 -31.05
C CYS A 481 -18.52 17.03 -30.03
N GLY A 482 -19.74 16.79 -29.49
CA GLY A 482 -19.98 15.79 -28.44
C GLY A 482 -19.43 16.13 -27.06
N GLY A 483 -18.75 17.26 -26.89
CA GLY A 483 -18.21 17.70 -25.61
C GLY A 483 -19.31 18.08 -24.62
N MET A 484 -19.06 17.82 -23.32
CA MET A 484 -19.96 18.23 -22.24
C MET A 484 -19.98 19.75 -22.10
N VAL A 485 -21.18 20.34 -21.96
CA VAL A 485 -21.36 21.81 -21.91
C VAL A 485 -22.27 22.18 -20.75
N CYS A 486 -21.87 23.15 -19.95
CA CYS A 486 -22.68 23.65 -18.83
C CYS A 486 -23.87 24.51 -19.32
N ASN A 487 -24.84 24.72 -18.43
CA ASN A 487 -26.07 25.44 -18.75
C ASN A 487 -25.81 26.88 -19.21
N ASP A 488 -24.76 27.55 -18.73
CA ASP A 488 -24.40 28.91 -19.14
C ASP A 488 -23.79 28.99 -20.55
N CYS A 489 -23.32 27.88 -21.06
CA CYS A 489 -22.59 27.80 -22.35
C CYS A 489 -23.41 27.13 -23.46
N ILE A 490 -24.54 26.53 -23.15
CA ILE A 490 -25.34 25.81 -24.12
C ILE A 490 -26.48 26.64 -24.65
N GLN A 491 -26.74 26.55 -25.95
CA GLN A 491 -27.93 27.15 -26.59
C GLN A 491 -28.45 26.19 -27.67
N THR A 492 -29.70 26.40 -28.06
CA THR A 492 -30.32 25.59 -29.12
C THR A 492 -30.17 26.27 -30.48
N CYS A 493 -29.65 25.58 -31.47
CA CYS A 493 -29.61 26.07 -32.83
C CYS A 493 -31.03 26.30 -33.37
N LYS A 494 -31.34 27.53 -33.77
CA LYS A 494 -32.70 27.90 -34.27
C LYS A 494 -33.08 27.25 -35.60
N ILE A 495 -32.14 26.60 -36.30
CA ILE A 495 -32.40 25.94 -37.58
C ILE A 495 -32.59 24.43 -37.42
N CYS A 496 -31.65 23.74 -36.80
CA CYS A 496 -31.68 22.28 -36.70
C CYS A 496 -32.08 21.74 -35.32
N GLY A 497 -32.34 22.59 -34.33
CA GLY A 497 -32.77 22.19 -32.99
C GLY A 497 -31.69 21.56 -32.12
N LYS A 498 -30.45 21.37 -32.61
CA LYS A 498 -29.36 20.79 -31.83
C LYS A 498 -28.90 21.72 -30.71
N GLU A 499 -28.62 21.16 -29.56
CA GLU A 499 -27.94 21.90 -28.49
C GLU A 499 -26.47 22.13 -28.86
N ILE A 500 -25.97 23.35 -28.74
CA ILE A 500 -24.64 23.77 -29.21
C ILE A 500 -23.90 24.54 -28.12
N GLY A 501 -22.65 24.15 -27.89
CA GLY A 501 -21.74 24.87 -27.00
C GLY A 501 -21.32 26.24 -27.59
N LYS A 502 -20.90 27.17 -26.74
CA LYS A 502 -20.52 28.54 -27.08
C LYS A 502 -19.52 28.63 -28.25
N ASP A 503 -18.58 27.67 -28.32
CA ASP A 503 -17.54 27.61 -29.38
C ASP A 503 -18.10 27.26 -30.76
N HIS A 504 -19.35 26.76 -30.83
CA HIS A 504 -20.04 26.36 -32.06
C HIS A 504 -21.27 27.23 -32.35
N GLN A 505 -21.47 28.29 -31.56
CA GLN A 505 -22.53 29.26 -31.76
C GLN A 505 -22.07 30.34 -32.76
N VAL A 506 -22.92 30.61 -33.72
CA VAL A 506 -22.72 31.65 -34.72
C VAL A 506 -23.99 32.48 -34.82
N ASN A 507 -23.87 33.81 -34.83
CA ASN A 507 -25.01 34.70 -35.03
C ASN A 507 -25.21 34.93 -36.52
N CYS A 508 -26.44 34.84 -36.98
CA CYS A 508 -26.78 35.20 -38.35
C CYS A 508 -26.82 36.73 -38.48
N ASP A 509 -26.05 37.30 -39.42
CA ASP A 509 -25.97 38.75 -39.64
C ASP A 509 -27.27 39.34 -40.21
N VAL A 510 -28.19 38.49 -40.68
CA VAL A 510 -29.46 38.94 -41.25
C VAL A 510 -30.59 38.96 -40.21
N CYS A 511 -30.77 37.89 -39.43
CA CYS A 511 -31.87 37.79 -38.49
C CYS A 511 -31.44 37.75 -36.99
N GLY A 512 -30.13 37.81 -36.70
CA GLY A 512 -29.61 37.79 -35.33
C GLY A 512 -29.73 36.45 -34.61
N SER A 513 -30.28 35.40 -35.25
CA SER A 513 -30.51 34.10 -34.60
C SER A 513 -29.21 33.39 -34.34
N VAL A 514 -29.12 32.74 -33.17
CA VAL A 514 -28.03 31.84 -32.84
C VAL A 514 -28.22 30.50 -33.56
N VAL A 515 -27.24 30.09 -34.32
CA VAL A 515 -27.25 28.83 -35.11
C VAL A 515 -25.92 28.11 -35.01
N CYS A 516 -25.89 26.83 -35.33
CA CYS A 516 -24.63 26.08 -35.33
C CYS A 516 -23.80 26.34 -36.60
N SER A 517 -22.50 26.05 -36.52
CA SER A 517 -21.57 26.19 -37.63
C SER A 517 -21.98 25.41 -38.89
N SER A 518 -22.76 24.32 -38.76
CA SER A 518 -23.28 23.53 -39.87
C SER A 518 -24.54 24.11 -40.53
N CYS A 519 -25.15 25.11 -39.90
CA CYS A 519 -26.40 25.75 -40.37
C CYS A 519 -26.17 27.19 -40.87
N VAL A 520 -24.92 27.60 -41.11
CA VAL A 520 -24.54 28.90 -41.68
C VAL A 520 -23.76 28.71 -42.96
N THR A 521 -23.83 29.72 -43.83
CA THR A 521 -22.93 29.94 -44.96
C THR A 521 -22.22 31.25 -44.74
N VAL A 522 -20.91 31.27 -44.98
CA VAL A 522 -20.08 32.47 -44.90
C VAL A 522 -19.79 32.94 -46.30
N SER A 523 -20.20 34.15 -46.67
CA SER A 523 -19.97 34.73 -47.99
C SER A 523 -19.20 36.07 -47.85
N GLY A 524 -18.47 36.45 -48.92
CA GLY A 524 -17.71 37.68 -48.99
C GLY A 524 -16.21 37.54 -48.79
N LEU A 525 -15.42 38.12 -49.74
CA LEU A 525 -13.93 38.04 -49.73
C LEU A 525 -13.30 39.07 -48.75
N LEU A 526 -13.90 40.24 -48.59
CA LEU A 526 -13.38 41.36 -47.77
C LEU A 526 -14.16 41.58 -46.47
N LYS A 527 -15.49 41.36 -46.48
CA LYS A 527 -16.34 41.33 -45.27
C LYS A 527 -17.10 39.99 -45.23
N LYS A 528 -16.67 39.12 -44.35
CA LYS A 528 -17.34 37.83 -44.14
C LYS A 528 -18.73 38.11 -43.58
N LYS A 529 -19.79 37.80 -44.33
CA LYS A 529 -21.18 37.84 -43.87
C LYS A 529 -21.66 36.43 -43.60
N THR A 530 -22.14 36.21 -42.39
CA THR A 530 -22.63 34.92 -41.91
C THR A 530 -24.17 34.87 -42.06
N THR A 531 -24.67 34.01 -42.92
CA THR A 531 -26.10 33.91 -43.20
C THR A 531 -26.61 32.51 -42.85
N CYS A 532 -27.67 32.40 -42.06
CA CYS A 532 -28.26 31.09 -41.73
C CYS A 532 -29.07 30.54 -42.90
N LYS A 533 -29.24 29.22 -42.92
CA LYS A 533 -29.97 28.50 -43.99
C LYS A 533 -31.44 28.97 -44.18
N LYS A 534 -32.04 29.69 -43.23
CA LYS A 534 -33.38 30.23 -43.34
C LYS A 534 -33.38 31.62 -43.96
N CYS A 535 -32.27 32.34 -43.96
CA CYS A 535 -32.10 33.67 -44.53
C CYS A 535 -31.38 33.67 -45.89
N GLN A 536 -31.01 32.51 -46.39
CA GLN A 536 -30.56 32.29 -47.78
C GLN A 536 -31.72 32.18 -48.72
#